data_d902fea49dd79b80fa957185227daee8
#
_entry.id   d902fea49dd79b80fa957185227daee8
#
_cell.length_a   1.000
_cell.length_b   1.000
_cell.length_c   1.000
_cell.angle_alpha   90.00
_cell.angle_beta   90.00
_cell.angle_gamma   90.00
#
_symmetry.space_group_name_H-M   'P 1'
#
loop_
_entity.id
_entity.type
_entity.pdbx_description
1 polymer ?
#
loop_
_entity_poly.entity_id
_entity_poly.type
_entity_poly.pdbx_seq_one_letter_code
_entity_poly.pdbx_strand_id
1 'polypeptide(L)'
;MAKQDRTKSKPSDRKPRPGKFVWFEHVSRDAKKAQKFYGEVLGWKVEPFGDSDYDMILAGDTLDTMIGGYTEPAKGRERPHWIGYVSVEDVDAAAKAASANGGRVMEAPHELRGVGRAALIADPQGAELYVFKNDTGDPADPPASEPPPARRFFWNELHTSDPAGALRFYEKVLGFTHKTMNTGPGGDYYVLESRDGVGRGGVTHHLPKGVSPHWLPYVEVDDPDATIARAKKLGAKIPVSPEDIPGVGRFGILEDPTGAVLAVMKAQPREAGH
;
A
#
# COMPACT_ATOMS: atom_id res chain seq x y z
N MET A 1 -22.91 36.22 5.01
CA MET A 1 -21.74 35.31 4.78
C MET A 1 -21.90 34.15 5.74
N ALA A 2 -22.45 33.05 5.26
CA ALA A 2 -22.69 31.84 6.06
C ALA A 2 -21.40 31.02 6.09
N LYS A 3 -20.84 30.77 7.28
CA LYS A 3 -19.78 29.80 7.49
C LYS A 3 -20.37 28.42 7.21
N GLN A 4 -19.90 27.78 6.13
CA GLN A 4 -20.17 26.36 5.89
C GLN A 4 -19.62 25.53 7.03
N ASP A 5 -20.53 24.91 7.76
CA ASP A 5 -20.26 23.94 8.80
C ASP A 5 -19.63 22.68 8.13
N ARG A 6 -18.32 22.52 8.29
CA ARG A 6 -17.60 21.33 7.81
C ARG A 6 -18.00 20.20 8.71
N THR A 7 -18.95 19.39 8.30
CA THR A 7 -19.37 18.16 8.97
C THR A 7 -18.17 17.24 9.17
N LYS A 8 -17.61 17.28 10.38
CA LYS A 8 -16.63 16.32 10.87
C LYS A 8 -17.29 14.94 10.84
N SER A 9 -16.75 14.00 10.05
CA SER A 9 -17.10 12.60 10.20
C SER A 9 -16.98 12.21 11.67
N LYS A 10 -17.98 11.50 12.22
CA LYS A 10 -17.99 11.08 13.62
C LYS A 10 -16.71 10.30 13.96
N PRO A 11 -15.99 10.65 15.05
CA PRO A 11 -14.77 9.96 15.47
C PRO A 11 -15.01 8.53 16.00
N SER A 12 -16.23 7.99 15.92
CA SER A 12 -16.68 6.90 16.78
C SER A 12 -16.20 5.49 16.45
N ASP A 13 -15.50 5.26 15.30
CA ASP A 13 -15.06 3.92 14.92
C ASP A 13 -13.56 3.76 14.62
N ARG A 14 -12.77 4.77 14.92
CA ARG A 14 -11.33 4.66 14.77
C ARG A 14 -10.72 3.93 15.97
N LYS A 15 -10.13 2.78 15.71
CA LYS A 15 -9.38 1.97 16.68
C LYS A 15 -8.13 1.41 16.00
N PRO A 16 -7.07 1.05 16.73
CA PRO A 16 -5.94 0.35 16.13
C PRO A 16 -6.40 -0.91 15.40
N ARG A 17 -5.87 -1.13 14.19
CA ARG A 17 -6.14 -2.32 13.36
C ARG A 17 -4.81 -2.94 12.92
N PRO A 18 -4.09 -3.62 13.83
CA PRO A 18 -2.77 -4.15 13.55
C PRO A 18 -2.77 -5.07 12.33
N GLY A 19 -1.80 -4.87 11.45
CA GLY A 19 -1.68 -5.56 10.17
C GLY A 19 -2.36 -4.84 8.99
N LYS A 20 -3.20 -3.83 9.24
CA LYS A 20 -3.81 -3.06 8.16
C LYS A 20 -2.79 -2.11 7.51
N PHE A 21 -2.73 -2.08 6.17
CA PHE A 21 -2.06 -1.01 5.45
C PHE A 21 -2.95 0.23 5.49
N VAL A 22 -2.45 1.30 6.09
CA VAL A 22 -3.26 2.49 6.43
C VAL A 22 -2.85 3.75 5.69
N TRP A 23 -1.65 3.78 5.09
CA TRP A 23 -1.11 4.89 4.35
C TRP A 23 -0.12 4.43 3.30
N PHE A 24 0.06 5.23 2.25
CA PHE A 24 1.02 4.96 1.18
C PHE A 24 1.75 6.22 0.79
N GLU A 25 3.04 6.15 0.59
CA GLU A 25 3.83 7.27 0.06
C GLU A 25 4.44 6.94 -1.28
N HIS A 26 4.29 7.89 -2.19
CA HIS A 26 5.06 7.95 -3.41
C HIS A 26 6.37 8.67 -3.12
N VAL A 27 7.47 7.96 -3.18
CA VAL A 27 8.80 8.48 -2.90
C VAL A 27 9.49 8.81 -4.23
N SER A 28 9.77 10.10 -4.48
CA SER A 28 10.46 10.49 -5.72
C SER A 28 11.02 11.92 -5.61
N ARG A 29 12.11 12.20 -6.33
CA ARG A 29 12.66 13.57 -6.46
C ARG A 29 11.78 14.50 -7.30
N ASP A 30 10.85 13.96 -8.05
CA ASP A 30 9.94 14.72 -8.92
C ASP A 30 8.47 14.42 -8.55
N ALA A 31 8.10 14.81 -7.32
CA ALA A 31 6.75 14.65 -6.81
C ALA A 31 5.71 15.33 -7.71
N LYS A 32 6.01 16.50 -8.27
CA LYS A 32 5.07 17.23 -9.13
C LYS A 32 4.75 16.48 -10.42
N LYS A 33 5.72 15.78 -10.99
CA LYS A 33 5.51 14.92 -12.16
C LYS A 33 4.60 13.74 -11.82
N ALA A 34 4.82 13.09 -10.67
CA ALA A 34 3.96 12.02 -10.19
C ALA A 34 2.54 12.51 -9.89
N GLN A 35 2.38 13.66 -9.22
CA GLN A 35 1.08 14.29 -8.93
C GLN A 35 0.26 14.52 -10.20
N LYS A 36 0.90 15.12 -11.23
CA LYS A 36 0.25 15.34 -12.52
C LYS A 36 -0.16 14.02 -13.16
N PHE A 37 0.74 13.03 -13.20
CA PHE A 37 0.49 11.74 -13.80
C PHE A 37 -0.68 11.01 -13.12
N TYR A 38 -0.65 10.84 -11.80
CA TYR A 38 -1.70 10.14 -11.08
C TYR A 38 -3.02 10.91 -11.04
N GLY A 39 -2.98 12.25 -11.07
CA GLY A 39 -4.16 13.08 -11.26
C GLY A 39 -4.88 12.79 -12.58
N GLU A 40 -4.14 12.63 -13.67
CA GLU A 40 -4.70 12.32 -14.99
C GLU A 40 -5.08 10.84 -15.14
N VAL A 41 -4.31 9.89 -14.55
CA VAL A 41 -4.54 8.45 -14.69
C VAL A 41 -5.65 7.95 -13.76
N LEU A 42 -5.61 8.32 -12.49
CA LEU A 42 -6.49 7.80 -11.44
C LEU A 42 -7.50 8.84 -10.93
N GLY A 43 -7.37 10.11 -11.35
CA GLY A 43 -8.22 11.18 -10.85
C GLY A 43 -7.94 11.56 -9.40
N TRP A 44 -6.74 11.23 -8.89
CA TRP A 44 -6.33 11.63 -7.55
C TRP A 44 -6.13 13.14 -7.45
N LYS A 45 -6.51 13.69 -6.31
CA LYS A 45 -6.29 15.08 -5.97
C LYS A 45 -5.17 15.23 -4.97
N VAL A 46 -4.60 16.42 -4.93
CA VAL A 46 -3.51 16.77 -4.01
C VAL A 46 -3.99 17.87 -3.09
N GLU A 47 -3.75 17.69 -1.79
CA GLU A 47 -4.06 18.68 -0.75
C GLU A 47 -2.87 18.82 0.19
N PRO A 48 -2.35 20.02 0.47
CA PRO A 48 -1.29 20.23 1.44
C PRO A 48 -1.70 19.78 2.85
N PHE A 49 -0.79 19.21 3.61
CA PHE A 49 -1.01 18.91 5.01
C PHE A 49 -0.77 20.15 5.87
N GLY A 50 -1.82 20.90 6.14
CA GLY A 50 -1.73 22.16 6.89
C GLY A 50 -0.80 23.16 6.19
N ASP A 51 0.15 23.74 6.96
CA ASP A 51 1.14 24.69 6.46
C ASP A 51 2.49 24.01 6.12
N SER A 52 2.50 22.67 5.98
CA SER A 52 3.71 21.90 5.64
C SER A 52 3.92 21.77 4.14
N ASP A 53 5.14 21.40 3.73
CA ASP A 53 5.48 21.05 2.34
C ASP A 53 5.05 19.63 1.95
N TYR A 54 4.32 18.92 2.83
CA TYR A 54 3.85 17.56 2.57
C TYR A 54 2.51 17.59 1.83
N ASP A 55 2.49 17.02 0.65
CA ASP A 55 1.31 16.91 -0.23
C ASP A 55 0.62 15.56 -0.02
N MET A 56 -0.64 15.59 0.44
CA MET A 56 -1.48 14.40 0.60
C MET A 56 -2.18 14.01 -0.70
N ILE A 57 -2.47 12.71 -0.85
CA ILE A 57 -3.24 12.13 -1.96
C ILE A 57 -4.67 11.89 -1.48
N LEU A 58 -5.63 12.43 -2.21
CA LEU A 58 -7.05 12.20 -2.01
C LEU A 58 -7.62 11.37 -3.17
N ALA A 59 -8.32 10.28 -2.86
CA ALA A 59 -9.04 9.47 -3.83
C ALA A 59 -10.39 10.10 -4.27
N GLY A 60 -10.84 11.14 -3.58
CA GLY A 60 -12.08 11.88 -3.83
C GLY A 60 -11.93 13.37 -3.54
N ASP A 61 -13.04 14.03 -3.21
CA ASP A 61 -13.11 15.49 -3.10
C ASP A 61 -12.94 16.02 -1.68
N THR A 62 -12.90 15.15 -0.69
CA THR A 62 -12.92 15.51 0.74
C THR A 62 -11.78 14.85 1.52
N LEU A 63 -11.37 15.46 2.64
CA LEU A 63 -10.23 15.02 3.45
C LEU A 63 -10.39 13.61 4.03
N ASP A 64 -11.60 13.09 4.18
CA ASP A 64 -11.85 11.70 4.60
C ASP A 64 -11.51 10.67 3.50
N THR A 65 -11.21 11.15 2.29
CA THR A 65 -10.73 10.33 1.18
C THR A 65 -9.20 10.24 1.06
N MET A 66 -8.46 10.74 2.05
CA MET A 66 -7.00 10.62 2.11
C MET A 66 -6.55 9.16 2.08
N ILE A 67 -5.55 8.87 1.25
CA ILE A 67 -5.01 7.51 1.07
C ILE A 67 -3.49 7.45 1.12
N GLY A 68 -2.80 8.57 1.03
CA GLY A 68 -1.34 8.59 0.94
C GLY A 68 -0.79 10.00 0.80
N GLY A 69 0.48 10.09 0.43
CA GLY A 69 1.16 11.36 0.18
C GLY A 69 2.37 11.21 -0.74
N TYR A 70 3.01 12.34 -0.98
CA TYR A 70 4.22 12.44 -1.78
C TYR A 70 5.38 12.90 -0.91
N THR A 71 6.51 12.22 -1.02
CA THR A 71 7.71 12.55 -0.25
C THR A 71 8.97 12.46 -1.10
N GLU A 72 10.03 13.14 -0.66
CA GLU A 72 11.33 13.03 -1.28
C GLU A 72 12.11 11.84 -0.72
N PRO A 73 12.96 11.21 -1.56
CA PRO A 73 13.78 10.10 -1.10
C PRO A 73 14.90 10.58 -0.16
N ALA A 74 15.18 9.79 0.86
CA ALA A 74 16.38 10.00 1.68
C ALA A 74 17.64 9.93 0.82
N LYS A 75 18.70 10.68 1.20
CA LYS A 75 19.98 10.68 0.51
C LYS A 75 20.56 9.26 0.42
N GLY A 76 20.94 8.85 -0.80
CA GLY A 76 21.47 7.50 -1.09
C GLY A 76 20.38 6.45 -1.37
N ARG A 77 19.10 6.85 -1.38
CA ARG A 77 17.94 5.98 -1.64
C ARG A 77 17.02 6.55 -2.72
N GLU A 78 17.59 7.12 -3.75
CA GLU A 78 16.91 7.97 -4.74
C GLU A 78 16.03 7.22 -5.75
N ARG A 79 15.94 5.88 -5.69
CA ARG A 79 15.07 5.12 -6.61
C ARG A 79 13.60 5.40 -6.29
N PRO A 80 12.80 5.88 -7.26
CA PRO A 80 11.38 6.11 -7.04
C PRO A 80 10.63 4.81 -6.73
N HIS A 81 9.71 4.86 -5.76
CA HIS A 81 8.93 3.71 -5.35
C HIS A 81 7.66 4.13 -4.58
N TRP A 82 6.75 3.20 -4.43
CA TRP A 82 5.68 3.29 -3.45
C TRP A 82 6.08 2.55 -2.18
N ILE A 83 5.72 3.09 -1.01
CA ILE A 83 5.94 2.43 0.27
C ILE A 83 4.67 2.48 1.13
N GLY A 84 4.31 1.34 1.72
CA GLY A 84 3.12 1.20 2.57
C GLY A 84 3.45 1.33 4.05
N TYR A 85 2.48 1.85 4.81
CA TYR A 85 2.50 1.96 6.26
C TYR A 85 1.54 0.92 6.85
N VAL A 86 2.05 0.02 7.68
CA VAL A 86 1.28 -1.03 8.33
C VAL A 86 1.02 -0.65 9.78
N SER A 87 -0.24 -0.65 10.16
CA SER A 87 -0.65 -0.39 11.54
C SER A 87 -0.10 -1.46 12.48
N VAL A 88 0.45 -1.03 13.62
CA VAL A 88 0.92 -1.88 14.72
C VAL A 88 0.48 -1.33 16.07
N GLU A 89 0.41 -2.18 17.08
CA GLU A 89 0.09 -1.75 18.44
C GLU A 89 1.23 -0.94 19.08
N ASP A 90 2.48 -1.32 18.77
CA ASP A 90 3.70 -0.73 19.32
C ASP A 90 4.82 -0.74 18.28
N VAL A 91 5.22 0.46 17.84
CA VAL A 91 6.24 0.66 16.81
C VAL A 91 7.63 0.22 17.28
N ASP A 92 7.97 0.50 18.56
CA ASP A 92 9.28 0.14 19.12
C ASP A 92 9.42 -1.37 19.25
N ALA A 93 8.34 -2.04 19.70
CA ALA A 93 8.29 -3.50 19.77
C ALA A 93 8.40 -4.15 18.39
N ALA A 94 7.69 -3.60 17.37
CA ALA A 94 7.75 -4.09 15.99
C ALA A 94 9.15 -3.91 15.38
N ALA A 95 9.78 -2.76 15.57
CA ALA A 95 11.15 -2.49 15.12
C ALA A 95 12.17 -3.43 15.79
N LYS A 96 12.04 -3.66 17.10
CA LYS A 96 12.86 -4.63 17.85
C LYS A 96 12.65 -6.04 17.33
N ALA A 97 11.40 -6.46 17.09
CA ALA A 97 11.06 -7.75 16.54
C ALA A 97 11.65 -7.94 15.13
N ALA A 98 11.61 -6.90 14.28
CA ALA A 98 12.23 -6.94 12.96
C ALA A 98 13.73 -7.26 13.04
N SER A 99 14.47 -6.52 13.87
CA SER A 99 15.91 -6.78 14.09
C SER A 99 16.19 -8.18 14.66
N ALA A 100 15.36 -8.64 15.59
CA ALA A 100 15.53 -9.95 16.23
C ALA A 100 15.24 -11.15 15.30
N ASN A 101 14.50 -10.91 14.20
CA ASN A 101 14.11 -11.95 13.23
C ASN A 101 14.81 -11.80 11.87
N GLY A 102 16.00 -11.20 11.84
CA GLY A 102 16.87 -11.13 10.66
C GLY A 102 16.58 -9.98 9.70
N GLY A 103 15.60 -9.14 10.00
CA GLY A 103 15.34 -7.89 9.27
C GLY A 103 16.26 -6.74 9.74
N ARG A 104 16.02 -5.57 9.22
CA ARG A 104 16.78 -4.35 9.58
C ARG A 104 15.83 -3.21 9.90
N VAL A 105 16.23 -2.35 10.84
CA VAL A 105 15.62 -1.04 11.08
C VAL A 105 16.37 -0.04 10.20
N MET A 106 15.70 0.48 9.20
CA MET A 106 16.26 1.44 8.24
C MET A 106 16.12 2.88 8.75
N GLU A 107 15.01 3.15 9.45
CA GLU A 107 14.78 4.39 10.20
C GLU A 107 14.28 4.01 11.60
N ALA A 108 14.94 4.54 12.63
CA ALA A 108 14.58 4.26 14.02
C ALA A 108 13.17 4.79 14.34
N PRO A 109 12.46 4.20 15.32
CA PRO A 109 11.18 4.71 15.77
C PRO A 109 11.22 6.21 16.10
N HIS A 110 10.35 6.98 15.46
CA HIS A 110 10.27 8.44 15.61
C HIS A 110 8.84 8.94 15.55
N GLU A 111 8.61 10.12 16.14
CA GLU A 111 7.30 10.78 16.14
C GLU A 111 7.05 11.52 14.83
N LEU A 112 5.88 11.26 14.23
CA LEU A 112 5.29 12.09 13.18
C LEU A 112 4.31 13.04 13.87
N ARG A 113 4.74 14.29 14.11
CA ARG A 113 4.04 15.25 14.96
C ARG A 113 2.56 15.42 14.59
N GLY A 114 1.66 15.10 15.54
CA GLY A 114 0.21 15.20 15.37
C GLY A 114 -0.41 14.14 14.48
N VAL A 115 0.37 13.10 14.12
CA VAL A 115 -0.08 11.99 13.25
C VAL A 115 0.09 10.65 13.94
N GLY A 116 1.26 10.41 14.56
CA GLY A 116 1.56 9.15 15.20
C GLY A 116 3.05 8.87 15.27
N ARG A 117 3.40 7.58 15.45
CA ARG A 117 4.76 7.08 15.55
C ARG A 117 5.06 6.10 14.42
N ALA A 118 6.23 6.16 13.81
CA ALA A 118 6.63 5.31 12.70
C ALA A 118 8.07 4.80 12.84
N ALA A 119 8.38 3.70 12.18
CA ALA A 119 9.74 3.22 11.92
C ALA A 119 9.78 2.53 10.56
N LEU A 120 10.86 2.73 9.80
CA LEU A 120 11.08 2.01 8.55
C LEU A 120 11.85 0.73 8.81
N ILE A 121 11.30 -0.39 8.40
CA ILE A 121 11.93 -1.69 8.50
C ILE A 121 12.10 -2.34 7.13
N ALA A 122 13.10 -3.20 7.00
CA ALA A 122 13.28 -4.10 5.88
C ALA A 122 13.22 -5.54 6.38
N ASP A 123 12.59 -6.42 5.62
CA ASP A 123 12.62 -7.85 5.88
C ASP A 123 14.00 -8.46 5.56
N PRO A 124 14.25 -9.74 5.86
CA PRO A 124 15.55 -10.38 5.59
C PRO A 124 15.95 -10.38 4.11
N GLN A 125 14.98 -10.31 3.19
CA GLN A 125 15.20 -10.28 1.76
C GLN A 125 15.37 -8.84 1.22
N GLY A 126 15.05 -7.83 2.03
CA GLY A 126 15.24 -6.42 1.75
C GLY A 126 13.98 -5.67 1.33
N ALA A 127 12.80 -6.28 1.38
CA ALA A 127 11.54 -5.56 1.16
C ALA A 127 11.22 -4.64 2.34
N GLU A 128 10.88 -3.39 2.03
CA GLU A 128 10.71 -2.33 3.02
C GLU A 128 9.24 -1.95 3.20
N LEU A 129 8.88 -1.62 4.44
CA LEU A 129 7.61 -0.99 4.80
C LEU A 129 7.77 -0.19 6.10
N TYR A 130 6.88 0.77 6.31
CA TYR A 130 6.77 1.43 7.61
C TYR A 130 5.87 0.63 8.54
N VAL A 131 6.31 0.41 9.78
CA VAL A 131 5.43 0.08 10.90
C VAL A 131 4.97 1.37 11.52
N PHE A 132 3.65 1.50 11.76
CA PHE A 132 3.04 2.77 12.10
C PHE A 132 1.95 2.62 13.15
N LYS A 133 1.87 3.57 14.07
CA LYS A 133 0.77 3.71 15.03
C LYS A 133 0.17 5.09 14.92
N ASN A 134 -1.09 5.17 14.52
CA ASN A 134 -1.82 6.41 14.40
C ASN A 134 -2.35 6.86 15.77
N ASP A 135 -2.15 8.15 16.12
CA ASP A 135 -2.64 8.73 17.37
C ASP A 135 -4.17 8.73 17.50
N THR A 136 -4.88 8.75 16.37
CA THR A 136 -6.34 8.81 16.31
C THR A 136 -7.00 7.47 15.94
N GLY A 137 -6.19 6.40 15.82
CA GLY A 137 -6.63 5.10 15.33
C GLY A 137 -6.82 5.04 13.81
N ASP A 138 -7.09 3.84 13.31
CA ASP A 138 -7.15 3.53 11.89
C ASP A 138 -8.59 3.61 11.35
N PRO A 139 -8.77 3.94 10.06
CA PRO A 139 -10.08 3.89 9.43
C PRO A 139 -10.63 2.46 9.42
N ALA A 140 -11.96 2.30 9.53
CA ALA A 140 -12.61 1.01 9.39
C ALA A 140 -12.32 0.36 8.03
N ASP A 141 -12.37 -0.98 8.00
CA ASP A 141 -12.40 -1.70 6.73
C ASP A 141 -13.78 -1.53 6.09
N PRO A 142 -13.87 -1.47 4.75
CA PRO A 142 -15.16 -1.54 4.08
C PRO A 142 -15.83 -2.89 4.38
N PRO A 143 -17.16 -2.97 4.30
CA PRO A 143 -17.87 -4.25 4.45
C PRO A 143 -17.31 -5.30 3.47
N ALA A 144 -17.09 -6.53 3.94
CA ALA A 144 -16.53 -7.60 3.08
C ALA A 144 -17.45 -7.98 1.89
N SER A 145 -18.75 -7.64 1.99
CA SER A 145 -19.74 -7.82 0.93
C SER A 145 -19.69 -6.77 -0.16
N GLU A 146 -18.92 -5.69 0.03
CA GLU A 146 -18.78 -4.61 -0.94
C GLU A 146 -17.44 -4.74 -1.68
N PRO A 147 -17.41 -4.37 -2.98
CA PRO A 147 -16.14 -4.29 -3.70
C PRO A 147 -15.26 -3.20 -3.07
N PRO A 148 -13.93 -3.31 -3.21
CA PRO A 148 -13.03 -2.24 -2.78
C PRO A 148 -13.46 -0.89 -3.38
N PRO A 149 -13.41 0.21 -2.62
CA PRO A 149 -13.75 1.52 -3.16
C PRO A 149 -12.77 1.91 -4.28
N ALA A 150 -13.31 2.38 -5.41
CA ALA A 150 -12.50 2.80 -6.55
C ALA A 150 -11.49 3.89 -6.18
N ARG A 151 -10.33 3.87 -6.85
CA ARG A 151 -9.20 4.80 -6.67
C ARG A 151 -8.51 4.70 -5.32
N ARG A 152 -8.77 3.64 -4.52
CA ARG A 152 -8.12 3.40 -3.24
C ARG A 152 -7.19 2.19 -3.33
N PHE A 153 -6.13 2.22 -2.53
CA PHE A 153 -5.32 1.04 -2.28
C PHE A 153 -6.16 0.00 -1.53
N PHE A 154 -6.12 -1.24 -1.99
CA PHE A 154 -6.93 -2.30 -1.40
C PHE A 154 -6.19 -3.62 -1.20
N TRP A 155 -5.07 -3.81 -1.91
CA TRP A 155 -4.23 -4.99 -1.81
C TRP A 155 -2.75 -4.62 -1.86
N ASN A 156 -1.91 -5.49 -1.30
CA ASN A 156 -0.46 -5.31 -1.28
C ASN A 156 0.19 -6.65 -1.52
N GLU A 157 1.10 -6.74 -2.46
CA GLU A 157 1.74 -7.99 -2.81
C GLU A 157 3.25 -7.92 -2.58
N LEU A 158 3.75 -8.83 -1.74
CA LEU A 158 5.18 -8.98 -1.54
C LEU A 158 5.76 -9.91 -2.62
N HIS A 159 6.59 -9.34 -3.46
CA HIS A 159 7.44 -10.05 -4.40
C HIS A 159 8.77 -10.37 -3.71
N THR A 160 9.07 -11.64 -3.47
CA THR A 160 10.25 -12.04 -2.70
C THR A 160 10.94 -13.26 -3.27
N SER A 161 12.24 -13.38 -3.00
CA SER A 161 13.04 -14.56 -3.38
C SER A 161 12.90 -15.73 -2.40
N ASP A 162 12.39 -15.48 -1.18
CA ASP A 162 12.17 -16.49 -0.15
C ASP A 162 10.81 -16.30 0.54
N PRO A 163 9.71 -16.79 -0.05
CA PRO A 163 8.38 -16.68 0.55
C PRO A 163 8.31 -17.29 1.95
N ALA A 164 8.92 -18.44 2.17
CA ALA A 164 8.88 -19.11 3.47
C ALA A 164 9.57 -18.29 4.58
N GLY A 165 10.71 -17.67 4.25
CA GLY A 165 11.42 -16.75 5.16
C GLY A 165 10.59 -15.49 5.45
N ALA A 166 9.99 -14.92 4.41
CA ALA A 166 9.13 -13.74 4.54
C ALA A 166 7.90 -14.02 5.41
N LEU A 167 7.20 -15.15 5.20
CA LEU A 167 6.05 -15.54 6.02
C LEU A 167 6.41 -15.65 7.50
N ARG A 168 7.53 -16.32 7.84
CA ARG A 168 8.01 -16.40 9.23
C ARG A 168 8.34 -15.04 9.82
N PHE A 169 8.95 -14.16 9.03
CA PHE A 169 9.28 -12.80 9.46
C PHE A 169 8.04 -11.98 9.77
N TYR A 170 7.10 -11.90 8.83
CA TYR A 170 5.89 -11.10 9.00
C TYR A 170 4.92 -11.67 10.05
N GLU A 171 4.93 -12.99 10.28
CA GLU A 171 4.25 -13.59 11.43
C GLU A 171 4.82 -13.04 12.76
N LYS A 172 6.15 -13.02 12.91
CA LYS A 172 6.81 -12.57 14.15
C LYS A 172 6.73 -11.06 14.37
N VAL A 173 6.76 -10.27 13.31
CA VAL A 173 6.85 -8.81 13.38
C VAL A 173 5.47 -8.16 13.37
N LEU A 174 4.56 -8.63 12.53
CA LEU A 174 3.24 -8.03 12.31
C LEU A 174 2.09 -8.90 12.84
N GLY A 175 2.38 -10.15 13.25
CA GLY A 175 1.36 -11.08 13.71
C GLY A 175 0.45 -11.60 12.60
N PHE A 176 0.90 -11.58 11.36
CA PHE A 176 0.17 -12.16 10.24
C PHE A 176 0.10 -13.68 10.36
N THR A 177 -1.05 -14.23 10.01
CA THR A 177 -1.21 -15.63 9.58
C THR A 177 -1.30 -15.69 8.06
N HIS A 178 -1.29 -16.89 7.48
CA HIS A 178 -1.46 -17.02 6.04
C HIS A 178 -2.31 -18.22 5.65
N LYS A 179 -2.94 -18.09 4.49
CA LYS A 179 -3.57 -19.21 3.75
C LYS A 179 -2.83 -19.42 2.44
N THR A 180 -2.59 -20.67 2.11
CA THR A 180 -1.97 -21.02 0.84
C THR A 180 -3.04 -21.22 -0.22
N MET A 181 -2.86 -20.55 -1.37
CA MET A 181 -3.65 -20.78 -2.57
C MET A 181 -2.73 -21.33 -3.65
N ASN A 182 -3.06 -22.50 -4.17
CA ASN A 182 -2.34 -23.05 -5.31
C ASN A 182 -2.84 -22.40 -6.60
N THR A 183 -1.95 -21.71 -7.31
CA THR A 183 -2.26 -21.01 -8.56
C THR A 183 -1.90 -21.83 -9.80
N GLY A 184 -1.77 -23.16 -9.64
CA GLY A 184 -1.40 -24.06 -10.72
C GLY A 184 0.05 -23.86 -11.17
N PRO A 185 0.32 -23.63 -12.48
CA PRO A 185 1.68 -23.43 -12.97
C PRO A 185 2.41 -22.22 -12.35
N GLY A 186 1.66 -21.26 -11.79
CA GLY A 186 2.20 -20.09 -11.08
C GLY A 186 2.79 -20.42 -9.70
N GLY A 187 2.59 -21.64 -9.19
CA GLY A 187 3.05 -22.07 -7.87
C GLY A 187 2.12 -21.63 -6.74
N ASP A 188 2.66 -21.62 -5.53
CA ASP A 188 1.89 -21.23 -4.35
C ASP A 188 1.87 -19.70 -4.18
N TYR A 189 0.68 -19.20 -3.88
CA TYR A 189 0.43 -17.83 -3.47
C TYR A 189 -0.07 -17.83 -2.03
N TYR A 190 0.44 -16.95 -1.19
CA TYR A 190 0.10 -16.93 0.22
C TYR A 190 -0.68 -15.65 0.53
N VAL A 191 -1.93 -15.80 0.95
CA VAL A 191 -2.75 -14.68 1.43
C VAL A 191 -2.40 -14.40 2.88
N LEU A 192 -1.91 -13.21 3.17
CA LEU A 192 -1.64 -12.75 4.52
C LEU A 192 -2.92 -12.24 5.18
N GLU A 193 -3.20 -12.74 6.37
CA GLU A 193 -4.35 -12.33 7.19
C GLU A 193 -3.88 -11.70 8.49
N SER A 194 -4.48 -10.57 8.86
CA SER A 194 -4.32 -10.01 10.20
C SER A 194 -5.10 -10.82 11.24
N ARG A 195 -4.87 -10.56 12.53
CA ARG A 195 -5.46 -11.32 13.65
C ARG A 195 -6.99 -11.33 13.66
N ASP A 196 -7.63 -10.37 13.02
CA ASP A 196 -9.08 -10.30 12.84
C ASP A 196 -9.60 -11.14 11.65
N GLY A 197 -8.71 -11.91 10.99
CA GLY A 197 -9.03 -12.77 9.85
C GLY A 197 -9.22 -12.02 8.52
N VAL A 198 -8.90 -10.73 8.48
CA VAL A 198 -9.02 -9.94 7.24
C VAL A 198 -7.76 -10.09 6.40
N GLY A 199 -7.94 -10.44 5.11
CA GLY A 199 -6.84 -10.48 4.13
C GLY A 199 -6.25 -9.07 3.92
N ARG A 200 -4.93 -8.95 4.08
CA ARG A 200 -4.21 -7.67 4.00
C ARG A 200 -3.26 -7.57 2.83
N GLY A 201 -2.88 -8.69 2.27
CA GLY A 201 -1.94 -8.75 1.16
C GLY A 201 -1.61 -10.18 0.77
N GLY A 202 -0.68 -10.32 -0.15
CA GLY A 202 -0.20 -11.60 -0.61
C GLY A 202 1.31 -11.69 -0.63
N VAL A 203 1.82 -12.92 -0.72
CA VAL A 203 3.25 -13.19 -0.92
C VAL A 203 3.40 -14.09 -2.14
N THR A 204 4.26 -13.69 -3.05
CA THR A 204 4.58 -14.45 -4.26
C THR A 204 6.09 -14.56 -4.46
N HIS A 205 6.52 -15.63 -5.12
CA HIS A 205 7.90 -15.80 -5.55
C HIS A 205 8.19 -15.19 -6.93
N HIS A 206 7.19 -14.57 -7.56
CA HIS A 206 7.35 -13.92 -8.87
C HIS A 206 8.17 -12.63 -8.72
N LEU A 207 9.49 -12.78 -8.74
CA LEU A 207 10.42 -11.67 -8.70
C LEU A 207 11.15 -11.58 -10.05
N PRO A 208 10.92 -10.52 -10.85
CA PRO A 208 11.61 -10.36 -12.12
C PRO A 208 13.14 -10.29 -11.93
N LYS A 209 13.88 -10.83 -12.90
CA LYS A 209 15.35 -10.83 -12.82
C LYS A 209 15.90 -9.39 -12.68
N GLY A 210 16.74 -9.19 -11.67
CA GLY A 210 17.34 -7.88 -11.40
C GLY A 210 16.46 -6.90 -10.60
N VAL A 211 15.26 -7.33 -10.21
CA VAL A 211 14.40 -6.58 -9.30
C VAL A 211 14.62 -7.08 -7.87
N SER A 212 14.81 -6.14 -6.94
CA SER A 212 14.91 -6.46 -5.51
C SER A 212 13.55 -6.81 -4.92
N PRO A 213 13.49 -7.62 -3.85
CA PRO A 213 12.26 -7.86 -3.11
C PRO A 213 11.58 -6.55 -2.71
N HIS A 214 10.26 -6.48 -2.89
CA HIS A 214 9.49 -5.26 -2.65
C HIS A 214 8.01 -5.56 -2.44
N TRP A 215 7.32 -4.62 -1.81
CA TRP A 215 5.87 -4.58 -1.76
C TRP A 215 5.32 -3.81 -2.96
N LEU A 216 4.39 -4.41 -3.69
CA LEU A 216 3.65 -3.82 -4.79
C LEU A 216 2.24 -3.48 -4.33
N PRO A 217 1.85 -2.20 -4.22
CA PRO A 217 0.49 -1.84 -3.90
C PRO A 217 -0.43 -1.92 -5.12
N TYR A 218 -1.69 -2.27 -4.88
CA TYR A 218 -2.76 -2.37 -5.86
C TYR A 218 -3.83 -1.32 -5.59
N VAL A 219 -4.24 -0.62 -6.63
CA VAL A 219 -5.34 0.36 -6.61
C VAL A 219 -6.52 -0.20 -7.36
N GLU A 220 -7.72 -0.15 -6.73
CA GLU A 220 -8.97 -0.49 -7.40
C GLU A 220 -9.32 0.54 -8.45
N VAL A 221 -9.64 0.07 -9.67
CA VAL A 221 -10.08 0.92 -10.79
C VAL A 221 -11.30 0.30 -11.47
N ASP A 222 -12.12 1.12 -12.10
CA ASP A 222 -13.31 0.64 -12.78
C ASP A 222 -12.98 -0.16 -14.05
N ASP A 223 -11.90 0.24 -14.76
CA ASP A 223 -11.47 -0.35 -16.03
C ASP A 223 -9.93 -0.36 -16.11
N PRO A 224 -9.27 -1.51 -15.85
CA PRO A 224 -7.83 -1.63 -15.96
C PRO A 224 -7.29 -1.38 -17.38
N ASP A 225 -8.00 -1.80 -18.43
CA ASP A 225 -7.57 -1.60 -19.81
C ASP A 225 -7.52 -0.12 -20.18
N ALA A 226 -8.60 0.61 -19.88
CA ALA A 226 -8.66 2.04 -20.12
C ALA A 226 -7.64 2.81 -19.26
N THR A 227 -7.42 2.38 -18.00
CA THR A 227 -6.46 3.00 -17.09
C THR A 227 -5.03 2.80 -17.59
N ILE A 228 -4.64 1.57 -17.95
CA ILE A 228 -3.32 1.25 -18.50
C ILE A 228 -3.08 1.95 -19.85
N ALA A 229 -4.09 1.98 -20.73
CA ALA A 229 -3.99 2.69 -22.00
C ALA A 229 -3.75 4.21 -21.80
N ARG A 230 -4.42 4.81 -20.82
CA ARG A 230 -4.23 6.21 -20.43
C ARG A 230 -2.83 6.44 -19.85
N ALA A 231 -2.40 5.60 -18.91
CA ALA A 231 -1.07 5.67 -18.32
C ALA A 231 0.03 5.60 -19.39
N LYS A 232 -0.09 4.66 -20.34
CA LYS A 232 0.85 4.54 -21.46
C LYS A 232 0.92 5.79 -22.32
N LYS A 233 -0.21 6.43 -22.63
CA LYS A 233 -0.25 7.71 -23.37
C LYS A 233 0.44 8.85 -22.62
N LEU A 234 0.48 8.78 -21.29
CA LEU A 234 1.11 9.75 -20.40
C LEU A 234 2.57 9.41 -20.05
N GLY A 235 3.15 8.43 -20.75
CA GLY A 235 4.57 8.10 -20.66
C GLY A 235 4.94 7.02 -19.64
N ALA A 236 3.96 6.29 -19.10
CA ALA A 236 4.25 5.12 -18.27
C ALA A 236 4.79 3.96 -19.11
N LYS A 237 5.71 3.16 -18.55
CA LYS A 237 6.00 1.83 -19.06
C LYS A 237 4.95 0.86 -18.50
N ILE A 238 4.73 -0.23 -19.24
CA ILE A 238 3.70 -1.23 -18.90
C ILE A 238 4.40 -2.59 -18.74
N PRO A 239 4.94 -2.90 -17.54
CA PRO A 239 5.56 -4.19 -17.24
C PRO A 239 4.61 -5.36 -17.44
N VAL A 240 3.32 -5.20 -17.05
CA VAL A 240 2.28 -6.22 -17.26
C VAL A 240 1.07 -5.56 -17.92
N SER A 241 0.73 -6.02 -19.12
CA SER A 241 -0.51 -5.61 -19.81
C SER A 241 -1.72 -6.14 -19.05
N PRO A 242 -2.92 -5.51 -19.20
CA PRO A 242 -4.10 -5.99 -18.52
C PRO A 242 -4.41 -7.47 -18.84
N GLU A 243 -4.52 -8.28 -17.80
CA GLU A 243 -4.83 -9.71 -17.88
C GLU A 243 -5.74 -10.15 -16.75
N ASP A 244 -6.44 -11.28 -16.94
CA ASP A 244 -7.37 -11.82 -15.96
C ASP A 244 -6.66 -12.81 -15.03
N ILE A 245 -6.95 -12.67 -13.73
CA ILE A 245 -6.68 -13.71 -12.74
C ILE A 245 -8.02 -14.38 -12.43
N PRO A 246 -8.22 -15.65 -12.85
CA PRO A 246 -9.48 -16.34 -12.67
C PRO A 246 -9.96 -16.34 -11.20
N GLY A 247 -11.21 -15.91 -10.97
CA GLY A 247 -11.80 -15.82 -9.64
C GLY A 247 -11.30 -14.65 -8.77
N VAL A 248 -10.38 -13.81 -9.26
CA VAL A 248 -9.80 -12.70 -8.51
C VAL A 248 -10.11 -11.35 -9.15
N GLY A 249 -9.86 -11.20 -10.44
CA GLY A 249 -10.12 -9.96 -11.16
C GLY A 249 -9.24 -9.76 -12.39
N ARG A 250 -9.29 -8.55 -12.93
CA ARG A 250 -8.46 -8.11 -14.06
C ARG A 250 -7.48 -7.05 -13.60
N PHE A 251 -6.19 -7.21 -13.87
CA PHE A 251 -5.14 -6.31 -13.39
C PHE A 251 -4.12 -5.98 -14.46
N GLY A 252 -3.36 -4.92 -14.23
CA GLY A 252 -2.16 -4.58 -14.99
C GLY A 252 -1.17 -3.84 -14.10
N ILE A 253 0.10 -3.81 -14.50
CA ILE A 253 1.16 -3.13 -13.76
C ILE A 253 1.73 -2.01 -14.63
N LEU A 254 1.88 -0.84 -14.05
CA LEU A 254 2.51 0.33 -14.66
C LEU A 254 3.76 0.78 -13.86
N GLU A 255 4.75 1.29 -14.57
CA GLU A 255 5.85 2.08 -14.03
C GLU A 255 5.62 3.52 -14.48
N ASP A 256 5.40 4.41 -13.52
CA ASP A 256 5.09 5.80 -13.78
C ASP A 256 6.30 6.55 -14.40
N PRO A 257 6.12 7.77 -14.92
CA PRO A 257 7.21 8.51 -15.54
C PRO A 257 8.37 8.90 -14.61
N THR A 258 8.21 8.73 -13.27
CA THR A 258 9.31 8.90 -12.31
C THR A 258 10.09 7.61 -12.09
N GLY A 259 9.47 6.44 -12.35
CA GLY A 259 10.04 5.11 -12.19
C GLY A 259 9.42 4.28 -11.05
N ALA A 260 8.39 4.79 -10.36
CA ALA A 260 7.68 4.03 -9.34
C ALA A 260 6.66 3.07 -9.97
N VAL A 261 6.55 1.85 -9.41
CA VAL A 261 5.69 0.78 -9.95
C VAL A 261 4.42 0.68 -9.11
N LEU A 262 3.28 0.56 -9.79
CA LEU A 262 1.95 0.44 -9.20
C LEU A 262 1.12 -0.58 -9.99
N ALA A 263 0.36 -1.42 -9.29
CA ALA A 263 -0.66 -2.26 -9.92
C ALA A 263 -2.04 -1.58 -9.87
N VAL A 264 -2.79 -1.72 -10.95
CA VAL A 264 -4.21 -1.34 -11.02
C VAL A 264 -5.04 -2.60 -11.26
N MET A 265 -6.19 -2.70 -10.62
CA MET A 265 -7.02 -3.88 -10.68
C MET A 265 -8.50 -3.54 -10.57
N LYS A 266 -9.33 -4.31 -11.29
CA LYS A 266 -10.75 -4.46 -11.03
C LYS A 266 -10.96 -5.78 -10.33
N ALA A 267 -11.14 -5.72 -9.00
CA ALA A 267 -11.39 -6.92 -8.21
C ALA A 267 -12.77 -7.51 -8.51
N GLN A 268 -12.87 -8.83 -8.60
CA GLN A 268 -14.17 -9.50 -8.61
C GLN A 268 -14.76 -9.49 -7.21
N PRO A 269 -16.10 -9.33 -7.07
CA PRO A 269 -16.76 -9.51 -5.79
C PRO A 269 -16.42 -10.89 -5.21
N ARG A 270 -16.02 -10.93 -3.94
CA ARG A 270 -15.80 -12.22 -3.27
C ARG A 270 -17.14 -12.91 -3.11
N GLU A 271 -17.25 -14.15 -3.60
CA GLU A 271 -18.41 -14.98 -3.27
C GLU A 271 -18.42 -15.20 -1.76
N ALA A 272 -19.59 -14.95 -1.14
CA ALA A 272 -19.76 -15.18 0.28
C ALA A 272 -19.64 -16.70 0.54
N GLY A 273 -18.48 -17.18 1.01
CA GLY A 273 -18.33 -18.58 1.37
C GLY A 273 -16.94 -19.22 1.19
N HIS A 274 -15.91 -18.48 0.90
CA HIS A 274 -14.53 -19.05 0.87
C HIS A 274 -13.59 -18.30 1.78
#